data_35a7e8067154c1a1f5a947aa0b7e04bb
#
_entry.id   35a7e8067154c1a1f5a947aa0b7e04bb
#
_cell.length_a   1.000
_cell.length_b   1.000
_cell.length_c   1.000
_cell.angle_alpha   90.00
_cell.angle_beta   90.00
_cell.angle_gamma   90.00
#
_symmetry.space_group_name_H-M   'P 1'
#
loop_
_entity.id
_entity.type
_entity.pdbx_description
1 polymer ?
#
loop_
_entity_poly.entity_id
_entity_poly.type
_entity_poly.pdbx_seq_one_letter_code
_entity_poly.pdbx_strand_id
1 'polypeptide(L)'
;RPRGSDFASGDLLFPAGTRLGPAQLSLTALGGYGALPVHRRPRIAILSTGNELVAPGAPIPAGKLPSSNAILLAAMLAAFPCDVDDMGIIPDDLAAMTSAFDACRHADIIVSTGGASVGDHDLVRPAFAAAGGTLDFWKIRMRPGKPLIAGTLGSATFLGLPGNPVSAFVTATLFLLPLARHLSG
;
A
#
# COMPACT_ATOMS: atom_id res chain seq x y z
N ARG A 1 -31.79 -7.86 35.48
CA ARG A 1 -32.28 -7.12 34.32
C ARG A 1 -33.32 -7.96 33.58
N PRO A 2 -34.42 -7.38 33.06
CA PRO A 2 -35.33 -8.11 32.20
C PRO A 2 -34.63 -8.65 30.95
N ARG A 3 -35.12 -9.77 30.42
CA ARG A 3 -34.64 -10.33 29.16
C ARG A 3 -34.90 -9.32 28.03
N GLY A 4 -33.89 -9.05 27.21
CA GLY A 4 -33.98 -8.09 26.09
C GLY A 4 -33.72 -6.63 26.46
N SER A 5 -33.28 -6.33 27.71
CA SER A 5 -32.99 -4.95 28.12
C SER A 5 -31.75 -4.33 27.44
N ASP A 6 -30.82 -5.14 26.95
CA ASP A 6 -29.63 -4.67 26.27
C ASP A 6 -29.78 -4.83 24.75
N PHE A 7 -30.29 -5.96 24.27
CA PHE A 7 -30.70 -6.24 22.89
C PHE A 7 -31.58 -7.48 22.85
N ALA A 8 -32.38 -7.63 21.80
CA ALA A 8 -33.26 -8.76 21.57
C ALA A 8 -32.86 -9.59 20.35
N SER A 9 -33.43 -10.79 20.22
CA SER A 9 -33.23 -11.61 19.03
C SER A 9 -33.75 -10.89 17.77
N GLY A 10 -32.90 -10.75 16.73
CA GLY A 10 -33.22 -10.03 15.50
C GLY A 10 -32.71 -8.59 15.46
N ASP A 11 -32.23 -8.05 16.59
CA ASP A 11 -31.61 -6.72 16.59
C ASP A 11 -30.29 -6.72 15.82
N LEU A 12 -30.07 -5.67 15.04
CA LEU A 12 -28.79 -5.43 14.36
C LEU A 12 -27.80 -4.87 15.38
N LEU A 13 -26.80 -5.66 15.78
CA LEU A 13 -25.79 -5.26 16.75
C LEU A 13 -24.86 -4.17 16.18
N PHE A 14 -24.42 -4.30 14.93
CA PHE A 14 -23.66 -3.31 14.16
C PHE A 14 -23.71 -3.64 12.66
N PRO A 15 -23.62 -2.63 11.77
CA PRO A 15 -23.68 -2.85 10.33
C PRO A 15 -22.37 -3.45 9.78
N ALA A 16 -22.44 -4.01 8.56
CA ALA A 16 -21.25 -4.38 7.78
C ALA A 16 -20.34 -3.16 7.56
N GLY A 17 -19.02 -3.37 7.47
CA GLY A 17 -18.02 -2.31 7.39
C GLY A 17 -17.66 -1.69 8.74
N THR A 18 -18.27 -2.13 9.83
CA THR A 18 -17.88 -1.67 11.17
C THR A 18 -16.50 -2.20 11.55
N ARG A 19 -15.59 -1.30 11.94
CA ARG A 19 -14.30 -1.69 12.51
C ARG A 19 -14.52 -2.41 13.84
N LEU A 20 -14.04 -3.66 13.93
CA LEU A 20 -14.19 -4.48 15.14
C LEU A 20 -13.15 -4.05 16.18
N GLY A 21 -13.59 -3.33 17.19
CA GLY A 21 -12.83 -3.02 18.40
C GLY A 21 -13.27 -3.89 19.59
N PRO A 22 -12.71 -3.65 20.79
CA PRO A 22 -13.04 -4.44 21.98
C PRO A 22 -14.55 -4.48 22.30
N ALA A 23 -15.25 -3.37 22.11
CA ALA A 23 -16.69 -3.29 22.35
C ALA A 23 -17.49 -4.16 21.38
N GLN A 24 -17.18 -4.13 20.09
CA GLN A 24 -17.84 -4.95 19.06
C GLN A 24 -17.58 -6.43 19.29
N LEU A 25 -16.35 -6.81 19.62
CA LEU A 25 -15.99 -8.20 19.92
C LEU A 25 -16.73 -8.71 21.17
N SER A 26 -16.80 -7.91 22.24
CA SER A 26 -17.57 -8.24 23.44
C SER A 26 -19.06 -8.40 23.15
N LEU A 27 -19.64 -7.47 22.38
CA LEU A 27 -21.06 -7.53 22.00
C LEU A 27 -21.38 -8.75 21.13
N THR A 28 -20.46 -9.10 20.21
CA THR A 28 -20.55 -10.32 19.40
C THR A 28 -20.60 -11.58 20.27
N ALA A 29 -19.67 -11.70 21.21
CA ALA A 29 -19.61 -12.83 22.12
C ALA A 29 -20.86 -12.90 23.01
N LEU A 30 -21.35 -11.75 23.52
CA LEU A 30 -22.57 -11.66 24.28
C LEU A 30 -23.81 -12.07 23.47
N GLY A 31 -23.82 -11.80 22.18
CA GLY A 31 -24.84 -12.25 21.22
C GLY A 31 -24.75 -13.75 20.87
N GLY A 32 -23.76 -14.48 21.39
CA GLY A 32 -23.59 -15.92 21.16
C GLY A 32 -22.76 -16.27 19.89
N TYR A 33 -22.14 -15.30 19.24
CA TYR A 33 -21.34 -15.55 18.04
C TYR A 33 -19.88 -15.84 18.40
N GLY A 34 -19.39 -17.04 18.08
CA GLY A 34 -18.00 -17.43 18.27
C GLY A 34 -17.05 -17.02 17.12
N ALA A 35 -17.61 -16.62 15.97
CA ALA A 35 -16.89 -16.17 14.80
C ALA A 35 -17.72 -15.19 14.00
N LEU A 36 -17.05 -14.27 13.30
CA LEU A 36 -17.66 -13.32 12.38
C LEU A 36 -16.97 -13.38 11.01
N PRO A 37 -17.72 -13.22 9.91
CA PRO A 37 -17.12 -12.96 8.61
C PRO A 37 -16.47 -11.57 8.63
N VAL A 38 -15.21 -11.50 8.23
CA VAL A 38 -14.45 -10.24 8.15
C VAL A 38 -13.76 -10.13 6.79
N HIS A 39 -13.41 -8.91 6.38
CA HIS A 39 -12.56 -8.72 5.23
C HIS A 39 -11.17 -9.33 5.50
N ARG A 40 -10.58 -9.96 4.49
CA ARG A 40 -9.18 -10.40 4.60
C ARG A 40 -8.24 -9.19 4.63
N ARG A 41 -7.08 -9.39 5.18
CA ARG A 41 -6.03 -8.35 5.15
C ARG A 41 -5.53 -8.18 3.71
N PRO A 42 -5.55 -6.97 3.12
CA PRO A 42 -4.93 -6.73 1.83
C PRO A 42 -3.40 -6.86 1.94
N ARG A 43 -2.79 -7.42 0.91
CA ARG A 43 -1.33 -7.53 0.78
C ARG A 43 -0.81 -6.34 -0.02
N ILE A 44 0.21 -5.67 0.50
CA ILE A 44 0.79 -4.45 -0.07
C ILE A 44 2.28 -4.69 -0.28
N ALA A 45 2.72 -4.74 -1.54
CA ALA A 45 4.13 -4.84 -1.89
C ALA A 45 4.73 -3.44 -2.09
N ILE A 46 5.89 -3.17 -1.48
CA ILE A 46 6.60 -1.90 -1.59
C ILE A 46 7.94 -2.14 -2.29
N LEU A 47 8.19 -1.43 -3.40
CA LEU A 47 9.44 -1.43 -4.14
C LEU A 47 10.12 -0.08 -3.99
N SER A 48 11.38 -0.05 -3.55
CA SER A 48 12.22 1.16 -3.59
C SER A 48 13.08 1.12 -4.84
N THR A 49 12.94 2.09 -5.75
CA THR A 49 13.68 2.11 -7.01
C THR A 49 14.68 3.25 -7.05
N GLY A 50 15.87 2.98 -7.51
CA GLY A 50 16.92 3.98 -7.68
C GLY A 50 18.32 3.44 -7.38
N ASN A 51 19.24 3.60 -8.35
CA ASN A 51 20.63 3.21 -8.15
C ASN A 51 21.35 4.07 -7.10
N GLU A 52 20.79 5.22 -6.73
CA GLU A 52 21.30 6.08 -5.65
C GLU A 52 21.04 5.51 -4.25
N LEU A 53 20.13 4.54 -4.11
CA LEU A 53 19.69 4.04 -2.82
C LEU A 53 20.68 3.02 -2.23
N VAL A 54 20.83 3.08 -0.91
CA VAL A 54 21.49 2.06 -0.09
C VAL A 54 20.59 1.64 1.06
N ALA A 55 20.81 0.44 1.58
CA ALA A 55 20.05 -0.05 2.74
C ALA A 55 20.30 0.86 3.97
N PRO A 56 19.28 1.12 4.79
CA PRO A 56 19.45 1.85 6.06
C PRO A 56 20.49 1.18 6.95
N GLY A 57 21.41 1.97 7.51
CA GLY A 57 22.52 1.46 8.33
C GLY A 57 23.74 0.97 7.55
N ALA A 58 23.67 0.83 6.23
CA ALA A 58 24.83 0.56 5.39
C ALA A 58 25.74 1.81 5.24
N PRO A 59 27.02 1.63 4.92
CA PRO A 59 27.88 2.76 4.54
C PRO A 59 27.28 3.56 3.38
N ILE A 60 27.40 4.89 3.45
CA ILE A 60 26.83 5.80 2.44
C ILE A 60 27.96 6.34 1.57
N PRO A 61 28.24 5.73 0.41
CA PRO A 61 29.21 6.27 -0.55
C PRO A 61 28.78 7.63 -1.11
N ALA A 62 29.72 8.37 -1.70
CA ALA A 62 29.38 9.63 -2.37
C ALA A 62 28.31 9.42 -3.45
N GLY A 63 27.30 10.29 -3.46
CA GLY A 63 26.17 10.22 -4.39
C GLY A 63 25.10 9.17 -4.04
N LYS A 64 25.19 8.50 -2.88
CA LYS A 64 24.18 7.56 -2.40
C LYS A 64 23.32 8.15 -1.29
N LEU A 65 22.13 7.60 -1.13
CA LEU A 65 21.14 7.99 -0.11
C LEU A 65 20.57 6.74 0.57
N PRO A 66 20.34 6.75 1.90
CA PRO A 66 19.61 5.67 2.55
C PRO A 66 18.16 5.58 2.05
N SER A 67 17.69 4.37 1.74
CA SER A 67 16.28 4.13 1.41
C SER A 67 15.43 4.32 2.65
N SER A 68 14.60 5.35 2.68
CA SER A 68 13.73 5.68 3.83
C SER A 68 12.24 5.53 3.52
N ASN A 69 11.85 5.56 2.24
CA ASN A 69 10.44 5.58 1.86
C ASN A 69 9.72 4.28 2.20
N ALA A 70 10.35 3.10 2.04
CA ALA A 70 9.73 1.84 2.40
C ALA A 70 9.40 1.79 3.90
N ILE A 71 10.33 2.24 4.75
CA ILE A 71 10.11 2.33 6.21
C ILE A 71 8.97 3.30 6.53
N LEU A 72 8.97 4.48 5.88
CA LEU A 72 7.90 5.47 6.03
C LEU A 72 6.54 4.88 5.69
N LEU A 73 6.41 4.25 4.53
CA LEU A 73 5.15 3.68 4.04
C LEU A 73 4.68 2.51 4.92
N ALA A 74 5.59 1.61 5.31
CA ALA A 74 5.27 0.51 6.22
C ALA A 74 4.78 1.03 7.57
N ALA A 75 5.42 2.06 8.13
CA ALA A 75 4.99 2.69 9.38
C ALA A 75 3.61 3.36 9.26
N MET A 76 3.31 4.03 8.13
CA MET A 76 2.00 4.62 7.87
C MET A 76 0.91 3.53 7.75
N LEU A 77 1.22 2.40 7.13
CA LEU A 77 0.30 1.28 6.93
C LEU A 77 0.06 0.46 8.20
N ALA A 78 0.96 0.53 9.19
CA ALA A 78 0.83 -0.22 10.45
C ALA A 78 -0.46 0.10 11.25
N ALA A 79 -1.12 1.24 10.96
CA ALA A 79 -2.42 1.59 11.55
C ALA A 79 -3.62 0.85 10.92
N PHE A 80 -3.40 0.11 9.83
CA PHE A 80 -4.42 -0.59 9.07
C PHE A 80 -4.23 -2.11 9.15
N PRO A 81 -5.31 -2.90 9.06
CA PRO A 81 -5.22 -4.36 9.04
C PRO A 81 -4.77 -4.85 7.64
N CYS A 82 -3.52 -4.64 7.29
CA CYS A 82 -2.90 -5.08 6.04
C CYS A 82 -1.57 -5.81 6.31
N ASP A 83 -1.12 -6.58 5.33
CA ASP A 83 0.16 -7.25 5.34
C ASP A 83 1.08 -6.53 4.36
N VAL A 84 2.28 -6.12 4.81
CA VAL A 84 3.22 -5.32 4.01
C VAL A 84 4.46 -6.14 3.72
N ASP A 85 4.76 -6.29 2.43
CA ASP A 85 5.95 -6.95 1.91
C ASP A 85 6.92 -5.87 1.37
N ASP A 86 8.06 -5.67 2.03
CA ASP A 86 9.14 -4.83 1.51
C ASP A 86 10.01 -5.65 0.53
N MET A 87 9.89 -5.35 -0.76
CA MET A 87 10.64 -6.00 -1.84
C MET A 87 12.09 -5.52 -1.93
N GLY A 88 12.48 -4.56 -1.08
CA GLY A 88 13.82 -3.99 -1.03
C GLY A 88 14.10 -2.97 -2.13
N ILE A 89 15.40 -2.76 -2.36
CA ILE A 89 15.90 -1.80 -3.35
C ILE A 89 16.06 -2.51 -4.70
N ILE A 90 15.34 -2.04 -5.69
CA ILE A 90 15.37 -2.56 -7.06
C ILE A 90 16.28 -1.63 -7.88
N PRO A 91 17.32 -2.16 -8.54
CA PRO A 91 18.20 -1.35 -9.38
C PRO A 91 17.47 -0.77 -10.60
N ASP A 92 17.97 0.34 -11.13
CA ASP A 92 17.48 0.95 -12.37
C ASP A 92 17.92 0.12 -13.58
N ASP A 93 17.35 -1.08 -13.67
CA ASP A 93 17.53 -2.05 -14.75
C ASP A 93 16.15 -2.58 -15.17
N LEU A 94 15.87 -2.59 -16.46
CA LEU A 94 14.57 -2.93 -16.99
C LEU A 94 14.16 -4.37 -16.63
N ALA A 95 15.09 -5.32 -16.74
CA ALA A 95 14.80 -6.73 -16.47
C ALA A 95 14.58 -6.98 -14.97
N ALA A 96 15.41 -6.35 -14.11
CA ALA A 96 15.27 -6.44 -12.66
C ALA A 96 13.93 -5.85 -12.19
N MET A 97 13.55 -4.68 -12.70
CA MET A 97 12.26 -4.05 -12.37
C MET A 97 11.07 -4.87 -12.88
N THR A 98 11.15 -5.40 -14.11
CA THR A 98 10.08 -6.25 -14.65
C THR A 98 9.91 -7.50 -13.78
N SER A 99 11.01 -8.16 -13.41
CA SER A 99 10.98 -9.32 -12.52
C SER A 99 10.43 -8.98 -11.13
N ALA A 100 10.75 -7.79 -10.61
CA ALA A 100 10.22 -7.34 -9.33
C ALA A 100 8.69 -7.10 -9.39
N PHE A 101 8.17 -6.52 -10.48
CA PHE A 101 6.72 -6.42 -10.68
C PHE A 101 6.05 -7.78 -10.82
N ASP A 102 6.65 -8.73 -11.52
CA ASP A 102 6.13 -10.10 -11.62
C ASP A 102 6.07 -10.79 -10.25
N ALA A 103 7.07 -10.59 -9.41
CA ALA A 103 7.09 -11.12 -8.05
C ALA A 103 5.98 -10.53 -7.15
N CYS A 104 5.47 -9.33 -7.48
CA CYS A 104 4.40 -8.66 -6.74
C CYS A 104 2.98 -9.05 -7.17
N ARG A 105 2.78 -9.99 -8.11
CA ARG A 105 1.44 -10.36 -8.61
C ARG A 105 0.50 -10.93 -7.55
N HIS A 106 1.02 -11.35 -6.42
CA HIS A 106 0.24 -11.84 -5.28
C HIS A 106 -0.34 -10.72 -4.41
N ALA A 107 0.12 -9.49 -4.60
CA ALA A 107 -0.33 -8.33 -3.84
C ALA A 107 -1.67 -7.80 -4.35
N ASP A 108 -2.38 -7.08 -3.48
CA ASP A 108 -3.58 -6.31 -3.83
C ASP A 108 -3.22 -4.87 -4.22
N ILE A 109 -2.16 -4.35 -3.61
CA ILE A 109 -1.58 -3.05 -3.93
C ILE A 109 -0.09 -3.22 -4.14
N ILE A 110 0.42 -2.67 -5.24
CA ILE A 110 1.84 -2.56 -5.53
C ILE A 110 2.22 -1.09 -5.45
N VAL A 111 3.21 -0.76 -4.64
CA VAL A 111 3.70 0.62 -4.47
C VAL A 111 5.15 0.68 -4.89
N SER A 112 5.51 1.50 -5.87
CA SER A 112 6.90 1.88 -6.10
C SER A 112 7.20 3.27 -5.54
N THR A 113 8.39 3.45 -5.01
CA THR A 113 8.90 4.76 -4.57
C THR A 113 10.20 5.08 -5.32
N GLY A 114 10.26 6.23 -5.96
CA GLY A 114 11.30 6.57 -6.92
C GLY A 114 10.86 6.24 -8.35
N GLY A 115 11.68 6.61 -9.34
CA GLY A 115 11.41 6.31 -10.75
C GLY A 115 10.12 6.92 -11.33
N ALA A 116 9.34 7.67 -10.56
CA ALA A 116 8.16 8.38 -11.05
C ALA A 116 8.50 9.78 -11.62
N SER A 117 9.78 10.04 -11.89
CA SER A 117 10.26 11.33 -12.38
C SER A 117 9.94 11.52 -13.87
N VAL A 118 10.06 12.75 -14.34
CA VAL A 118 9.85 13.14 -15.75
C VAL A 118 11.10 13.00 -16.62
N GLY A 119 12.18 12.39 -16.12
CA GLY A 119 13.44 12.21 -16.84
C GLY A 119 13.41 11.02 -17.80
N ASP A 120 14.30 11.06 -18.81
CA ASP A 120 14.46 10.01 -19.82
C ASP A 120 14.96 8.66 -19.24
N HIS A 121 15.30 8.61 -17.95
CA HIS A 121 15.79 7.44 -17.21
C HIS A 121 14.71 6.77 -16.33
N ASP A 122 13.42 7.16 -16.47
CA ASP A 122 12.33 6.54 -15.71
C ASP A 122 11.99 5.15 -16.27
N LEU A 123 12.56 4.09 -15.67
CA LEU A 123 12.36 2.71 -16.07
C LEU A 123 11.11 2.06 -15.41
N VAL A 124 10.47 2.70 -14.44
CA VAL A 124 9.29 2.15 -13.76
C VAL A 124 8.15 1.91 -14.75
N ARG A 125 7.86 2.88 -15.60
CA ARG A 125 6.78 2.77 -16.59
C ARG A 125 7.02 1.68 -17.65
N PRO A 126 8.16 1.65 -18.34
CA PRO A 126 8.43 0.60 -19.31
C PRO A 126 8.52 -0.79 -18.67
N ALA A 127 9.08 -0.94 -17.46
CA ALA A 127 9.13 -2.20 -16.74
C ALA A 127 7.73 -2.67 -16.33
N PHE A 128 6.89 -1.75 -15.85
CA PHE A 128 5.50 -2.05 -15.49
C PHE A 128 4.68 -2.53 -16.71
N ALA A 129 4.85 -1.87 -17.86
CA ALA A 129 4.22 -2.29 -19.10
C ALA A 129 4.76 -3.64 -19.60
N ALA A 130 6.09 -3.90 -19.48
CA ALA A 130 6.69 -5.17 -19.84
C ALA A 130 6.19 -6.33 -18.97
N ALA A 131 5.89 -6.08 -17.68
CA ALA A 131 5.23 -7.03 -16.80
C ALA A 131 3.74 -7.25 -17.12
N GLY A 132 3.18 -6.56 -18.11
CA GLY A 132 1.76 -6.64 -18.50
C GLY A 132 0.86 -5.70 -17.71
N GLY A 133 1.42 -4.68 -17.07
CA GLY A 133 0.68 -3.64 -16.37
C GLY A 133 0.06 -2.63 -17.34
N THR A 134 -1.10 -2.10 -16.95
CA THR A 134 -1.81 -1.04 -17.69
C THR A 134 -1.82 0.22 -16.84
N LEU A 135 -1.39 1.35 -17.39
CA LEU A 135 -1.39 2.64 -16.72
C LEU A 135 -2.71 3.38 -16.98
N ASP A 136 -3.35 3.85 -15.90
CA ASP A 136 -4.56 4.68 -15.98
C ASP A 136 -4.21 6.15 -16.13
N PHE A 137 -3.26 6.63 -15.34
CA PHE A 137 -2.74 7.97 -15.46
C PHE A 137 -1.30 8.11 -14.95
N TRP A 138 -0.68 9.18 -15.43
CA TRP A 138 0.68 9.60 -15.10
C TRP A 138 0.71 11.11 -14.93
N LYS A 139 1.02 11.59 -13.72
CA LYS A 139 0.97 12.98 -13.25
C LYS A 139 -0.42 13.47 -12.86
N ILE A 140 -0.43 14.14 -11.73
CA ILE A 140 -1.60 14.85 -11.22
C ILE A 140 -1.27 16.32 -10.95
N ARG A 141 -2.29 17.17 -10.88
CA ARG A 141 -2.13 18.61 -10.58
C ARG A 141 -2.03 18.82 -9.07
N MET A 142 -0.92 18.36 -8.48
CA MET A 142 -0.68 18.47 -7.04
C MET A 142 0.76 18.93 -6.76
N ARG A 143 0.95 19.68 -5.68
CA ARG A 143 2.27 20.08 -5.20
C ARG A 143 2.28 20.10 -3.67
N PRO A 144 3.14 19.28 -3.00
CA PRO A 144 4.04 18.29 -3.60
C PRO A 144 3.28 17.08 -4.14
N GLY A 145 3.95 16.23 -4.96
CA GLY A 145 3.39 14.96 -5.43
C GLY A 145 2.93 14.92 -6.89
N LYS A 146 3.34 15.91 -7.72
CA LYS A 146 3.00 15.94 -9.16
C LYS A 146 3.30 14.62 -9.91
N PRO A 147 4.44 13.94 -9.73
CA PRO A 147 4.72 12.65 -10.38
C PRO A 147 4.07 11.51 -9.58
N LEU A 148 2.78 11.32 -9.73
CA LEU A 148 2.06 10.14 -9.25
C LEU A 148 1.63 9.31 -10.45
N ILE A 149 1.87 8.00 -10.38
CA ILE A 149 1.45 7.02 -11.39
C ILE A 149 0.39 6.14 -10.74
N ALA A 150 -0.67 5.82 -11.49
CA ALA A 150 -1.61 4.78 -11.10
C ALA A 150 -1.88 3.85 -12.29
N GLY A 151 -2.19 2.60 -11.97
CA GLY A 151 -2.47 1.57 -12.97
C GLY A 151 -2.87 0.26 -12.32
N THR A 152 -2.92 -0.79 -13.14
CA THR A 152 -3.28 -2.14 -12.71
C THR A 152 -2.31 -3.17 -13.26
N LEU A 153 -1.98 -4.20 -12.45
CA LEU A 153 -1.23 -5.38 -12.87
C LEU A 153 -2.00 -6.63 -12.45
N GLY A 154 -2.68 -7.25 -13.42
CA GLY A 154 -3.66 -8.29 -13.09
C GLY A 154 -4.80 -7.71 -12.23
N SER A 155 -4.99 -8.24 -11.01
CA SER A 155 -5.96 -7.72 -10.04
C SER A 155 -5.38 -6.67 -9.09
N ALA A 156 -4.06 -6.46 -9.10
CA ALA A 156 -3.39 -5.51 -8.21
C ALA A 156 -3.54 -4.07 -8.69
N THR A 157 -3.81 -3.14 -7.78
CA THR A 157 -3.70 -1.70 -8.04
C THR A 157 -2.25 -1.26 -7.88
N PHE A 158 -1.71 -0.56 -8.85
CA PHE A 158 -0.37 0.01 -8.82
C PHE A 158 -0.39 1.49 -8.49
N LEU A 159 0.48 1.92 -7.58
CA LEU A 159 0.75 3.31 -7.24
C LEU A 159 2.27 3.58 -7.30
N GLY A 160 2.69 4.38 -8.28
CA GLY A 160 4.06 4.88 -8.35
C GLY A 160 4.16 6.23 -7.64
N LEU A 161 4.78 6.25 -6.47
CA LEU A 161 4.94 7.44 -5.63
C LEU A 161 6.27 8.15 -5.93
N PRO A 162 6.34 9.49 -5.69
CA PRO A 162 7.59 10.23 -5.84
C PRO A 162 8.71 9.71 -4.93
N GLY A 163 9.96 9.78 -5.40
CA GLY A 163 11.14 9.43 -4.59
C GLY A 163 11.42 10.39 -3.43
N ASN A 164 11.00 11.67 -3.53
CA ASN A 164 11.16 12.62 -2.42
C ASN A 164 10.28 12.21 -1.22
N PRO A 165 10.84 12.04 0.00
CA PRO A 165 10.10 11.52 1.16
C PRO A 165 8.87 12.35 1.55
N VAL A 166 8.94 13.69 1.46
CA VAL A 166 7.80 14.56 1.76
C VAL A 166 6.68 14.35 0.73
N SER A 167 7.04 14.23 -0.54
CA SER A 167 6.07 13.96 -1.59
C SER A 167 5.48 12.56 -1.47
N ALA A 168 6.29 11.55 -1.12
CA ALA A 168 5.84 10.19 -0.85
C ALA A 168 4.85 10.16 0.33
N PHE A 169 5.16 10.86 1.43
CA PHE A 169 4.26 10.99 2.57
C PHE A 169 2.90 11.57 2.19
N VAL A 170 2.90 12.71 1.47
CA VAL A 170 1.64 13.38 1.07
C VAL A 170 0.85 12.52 0.10
N THR A 171 1.48 11.93 -0.91
CA THR A 171 0.79 11.07 -1.89
C THR A 171 0.29 9.78 -1.24
N ALA A 172 1.05 9.17 -0.33
CA ALA A 172 0.59 8.01 0.42
C ALA A 172 -0.62 8.35 1.29
N THR A 173 -0.61 9.49 1.98
CA THR A 173 -1.76 9.93 2.81
C THR A 173 -3.03 10.09 1.98
N LEU A 174 -2.91 10.63 0.77
CA LEU A 174 -4.07 10.94 -0.06
C LEU A 174 -4.56 9.75 -0.91
N PHE A 175 -3.69 8.81 -1.26
CA PHE A 175 -4.03 7.73 -2.20
C PHE A 175 -3.82 6.34 -1.62
N LEU A 176 -2.65 6.05 -1.02
CA LEU A 176 -2.34 4.71 -0.52
C LEU A 176 -3.18 4.35 0.71
N LEU A 177 -3.25 5.24 1.71
CA LEU A 177 -3.99 4.93 2.95
C LEU A 177 -5.50 4.79 2.71
N PRO A 178 -6.19 5.67 1.93
CA PRO A 178 -7.58 5.47 1.58
C PRO A 178 -7.84 4.17 0.81
N LEU A 179 -6.95 3.81 -0.13
CA LEU A 179 -7.04 2.55 -0.87
C LEU A 179 -6.86 1.34 0.05
N ALA A 180 -5.84 1.33 0.90
CA ALA A 180 -5.62 0.28 1.88
C ALA A 180 -6.81 0.11 2.83
N ARG A 181 -7.37 1.24 3.29
CA ARG A 181 -8.59 1.24 4.12
C ARG A 181 -9.79 0.66 3.37
N HIS A 182 -10.01 1.06 2.13
CA HIS A 182 -11.12 0.57 1.31
C HIS A 182 -11.04 -0.95 1.10
N LEU A 183 -9.86 -1.48 0.82
CA LEU A 183 -9.67 -2.93 0.64
C LEU A 183 -9.73 -3.73 1.95
N SER A 184 -9.58 -3.05 3.08
CA SER A 184 -9.72 -3.67 4.41
C SER A 184 -11.17 -3.75 4.90
N GLY A 185 -12.15 -3.17 4.18
CA GLY A 185 -13.56 -3.06 4.57
C GLY A 185 -13.82 -1.76 5.29
#